data_0488fbcaafe91359e62ba2d82a201643
#
_entry.id   0488fbcaafe91359e62ba2d82a201643
#
_cell.length_a   1.000
_cell.length_b   1.000
_cell.length_c   1.000
_cell.angle_alpha   90.00
_cell.angle_beta   90.00
_cell.angle_gamma   90.00
#
_symmetry.space_group_name_H-M   'P 1'
#
loop_
_entity.id
_entity.type
_entity.pdbx_description
1 polymer ?
#
loop_
_entity_poly.entity_id
_entity_poly.type
_entity_poly.pdbx_seq_one_letter_code
_entity_poly.pdbx_strand_id
1 'polypeptide(L)'
;DSRWDAKACGLKPDITVIYLGTNDFSRGMQPAERLFVKNYIKLMKEVKENYGEDHPILCMVPKHDFLMFEYVRKVLDDCGLKNIHIMNLTQSVHNNVEDMGADGHPNYNGHLKIAHTVIPYISTITGWELTGNPIK
;
A
#
# COMPACT_ATOMS: atom_id res chain seq x y z
N ASP A 1 -15.51 4.17 -21.52
CA ASP A 1 -14.40 4.15 -20.54
C ASP A 1 -14.40 5.46 -19.77
N SER A 2 -15.10 5.48 -18.63
CA SER A 2 -15.02 6.62 -17.72
C SER A 2 -13.73 6.47 -16.89
N ARG A 3 -12.69 7.23 -17.23
CA ARG A 3 -11.53 7.38 -16.36
C ARG A 3 -11.98 8.08 -15.08
N TRP A 4 -11.51 7.58 -13.94
CA TRP A 4 -11.73 8.28 -12.68
C TRP A 4 -11.05 9.66 -12.74
N ASP A 5 -11.82 10.69 -12.41
CA ASP A 5 -11.34 12.06 -12.36
C ASP A 5 -11.35 12.56 -10.92
N ALA A 6 -10.18 12.66 -10.33
CA ALA A 6 -9.98 13.11 -8.96
C ALA A 6 -10.52 14.54 -8.73
N LYS A 7 -10.39 15.41 -9.74
CA LYS A 7 -10.82 16.80 -9.65
C LYS A 7 -12.35 16.93 -9.71
N ALA A 8 -12.98 16.16 -10.60
CA ALA A 8 -14.44 16.11 -10.70
C ALA A 8 -15.09 15.48 -9.46
N CYS A 9 -14.41 14.51 -8.83
CA CYS A 9 -14.86 13.87 -7.60
C CYS A 9 -14.84 14.81 -6.38
N GLY A 10 -14.00 15.86 -6.39
CA GLY A 10 -13.85 16.81 -5.27
C GLY A 10 -13.25 16.19 -4.00
N LEU A 11 -12.86 14.92 -4.03
CA LEU A 11 -12.26 14.23 -2.90
C LEU A 11 -10.83 14.74 -2.66
N LYS A 12 -10.52 15.10 -1.42
CA LYS A 12 -9.18 15.49 -0.98
C LYS A 12 -8.72 14.52 0.12
N PRO A 13 -8.11 13.39 -0.24
CA PRO A 13 -7.61 12.45 0.76
C PRO A 13 -6.41 13.05 1.49
N ASP A 14 -6.25 12.73 2.76
CA ASP A 14 -5.08 13.14 3.56
C ASP A 14 -3.87 12.23 3.31
N ILE A 15 -4.09 11.02 2.84
CA ILE A 15 -3.07 10.02 2.50
C ILE A 15 -3.59 9.08 1.41
N THR A 16 -2.71 8.64 0.53
CA THR A 16 -2.97 7.52 -0.38
C THR A 16 -2.23 6.28 0.08
N VAL A 17 -2.96 5.17 0.24
CA VAL A 17 -2.36 3.87 0.54
C VAL A 17 -2.39 3.02 -0.74
N ILE A 18 -1.22 2.56 -1.19
CA ILE A 18 -1.08 1.67 -2.34
C ILE A 18 -0.75 0.27 -1.84
N TYR A 19 -1.67 -0.66 -2.02
CA TYR A 19 -1.50 -2.09 -1.70
C TYR A 19 -1.78 -2.92 -2.95
N LEU A 20 -0.90 -2.75 -3.94
CA LEU A 20 -1.01 -3.34 -5.29
C LEU A 20 0.27 -4.09 -5.63
N GLY A 21 0.16 -5.04 -6.57
CA GLY A 21 1.30 -5.79 -7.11
C GLY A 21 1.27 -7.29 -6.80
N THR A 22 0.50 -7.75 -5.82
CA THR A 22 0.45 -9.17 -5.43
C THR A 22 0.18 -10.08 -6.62
N ASN A 23 -0.71 -9.70 -7.53
CA ASN A 23 -1.04 -10.48 -8.70
C ASN A 23 0.08 -10.54 -9.75
N ASP A 24 0.95 -9.51 -9.78
CA ASP A 24 2.10 -9.49 -10.68
C ASP A 24 3.15 -10.55 -10.32
N PHE A 25 3.23 -10.90 -9.03
CA PHE A 25 4.15 -11.90 -8.48
C PHE A 25 3.47 -13.25 -8.20
N SER A 26 2.19 -13.40 -8.54
CA SER A 26 1.43 -14.63 -8.24
C SER A 26 1.79 -15.77 -9.20
N ARG A 27 1.53 -17.03 -8.77
CA ARG A 27 1.68 -18.24 -9.58
C ARG A 27 3.09 -18.47 -10.15
N GLY A 28 4.12 -18.04 -9.43
CA GLY A 28 5.52 -18.18 -9.88
C GLY A 28 5.90 -17.22 -11.01
N MET A 29 5.04 -16.25 -11.34
CA MET A 29 5.39 -15.18 -12.27
C MET A 29 6.25 -14.13 -11.57
N GLN A 30 7.17 -13.58 -12.31
CA GLN A 30 8.01 -12.47 -11.88
C GLN A 30 7.97 -11.41 -12.97
N PRO A 31 7.44 -10.21 -12.67
CA PRO A 31 7.45 -9.13 -13.65
C PRO A 31 8.88 -8.65 -13.90
N ALA A 32 9.14 -8.14 -15.10
CA ALA A 32 10.41 -7.47 -15.36
C ALA A 32 10.56 -6.25 -14.42
N GLU A 33 11.59 -6.25 -13.57
CA GLU A 33 11.83 -5.22 -12.55
C GLU A 33 11.68 -3.80 -13.11
N ARG A 34 12.38 -3.52 -14.22
CA ARG A 34 12.34 -2.20 -14.87
C ARG A 34 10.92 -1.75 -15.24
N LEU A 35 10.09 -2.68 -15.69
CA LEU A 35 8.72 -2.37 -16.11
C LEU A 35 7.83 -2.13 -14.90
N PHE A 36 7.95 -2.98 -13.87
CA PHE A 36 7.22 -2.83 -12.61
C PHE A 36 7.56 -1.50 -11.94
N VAL A 37 8.84 -1.21 -11.72
CA VAL A 37 9.32 0.04 -11.11
C VAL A 37 8.84 1.26 -11.88
N LYS A 38 8.97 1.26 -13.21
CA LYS A 38 8.51 2.36 -14.07
C LYS A 38 7.01 2.63 -13.92
N ASN A 39 6.19 1.58 -13.96
CA ASN A 39 4.74 1.73 -13.88
C ASN A 39 4.28 2.13 -12.48
N TYR A 40 4.94 1.62 -11.44
CA TYR A 40 4.65 2.01 -10.06
C TYR A 40 4.98 3.49 -9.81
N ILE A 41 6.15 3.96 -10.28
CA ILE A 41 6.53 5.39 -10.23
C ILE A 41 5.51 6.25 -10.99
N LYS A 42 5.05 5.79 -12.15
CA LYS A 42 4.03 6.51 -12.93
C LYS A 42 2.74 6.68 -12.12
N LEU A 43 2.25 5.60 -11.48
CA LEU A 43 1.07 5.67 -10.61
C LEU A 43 1.26 6.67 -9.46
N MET A 44 2.41 6.64 -8.79
CA MET A 44 2.70 7.58 -7.70
C MET A 44 2.76 9.04 -8.19
N LYS A 45 3.30 9.29 -9.38
CA LYS A 45 3.32 10.62 -9.99
C LYS A 45 1.90 11.11 -10.29
N GLU A 46 1.03 10.25 -10.83
CA GLU A 46 -0.38 10.57 -11.05
C GLU A 46 -1.11 10.93 -9.75
N VAL A 47 -0.81 10.25 -8.64
CA VAL A 47 -1.32 10.61 -7.31
C VAL A 47 -0.84 12.01 -6.90
N LYS A 48 0.45 12.29 -7.06
CA LYS A 48 1.02 13.61 -6.73
C LYS A 48 0.47 14.74 -7.60
N GLU A 49 0.26 14.50 -8.89
CA GLU A 49 -0.36 15.46 -9.81
C GLU A 49 -1.79 15.83 -9.42
N ASN A 50 -2.53 14.86 -8.84
CA ASN A 50 -3.90 15.08 -8.42
C ASN A 50 -4.01 15.75 -7.03
N TYR A 51 -3.11 15.41 -6.09
CA TYR A 51 -3.26 15.79 -4.68
C TYR A 51 -2.15 16.70 -4.14
N GLY A 52 -1.10 16.93 -4.91
CA GLY A 52 0.01 17.81 -4.55
C GLY A 52 1.32 17.08 -4.25
N GLU A 53 2.44 17.81 -4.34
CA GLU A 53 3.79 17.25 -4.16
C GLU A 53 4.02 16.68 -2.75
N ASP A 54 3.46 17.32 -1.74
CA ASP A 54 3.62 16.93 -0.34
C ASP A 54 2.59 15.87 0.12
N HIS A 55 1.63 15.50 -0.74
CA HIS A 55 0.63 14.49 -0.42
C HIS A 55 1.27 13.15 -0.04
N PRO A 56 1.02 12.59 1.15
CA PRO A 56 1.68 11.36 1.59
C PRO A 56 1.19 10.14 0.82
N ILE A 57 2.13 9.26 0.48
CA ILE A 57 1.84 7.95 -0.12
C ILE A 57 2.47 6.86 0.75
N LEU A 58 1.67 5.91 1.20
CA LEU A 58 2.12 4.70 1.89
C LEU A 58 2.03 3.51 0.93
N CYS A 59 3.17 2.94 0.58
CA CYS A 59 3.27 1.71 -0.21
C CYS A 59 3.30 0.51 0.73
N MET A 60 2.28 -0.33 0.69
CA MET A 60 2.22 -1.55 1.50
C MET A 60 2.61 -2.77 0.66
N VAL A 61 3.44 -3.63 1.22
CA VAL A 61 3.88 -4.88 0.60
C VAL A 61 3.41 -6.07 1.44
N PRO A 62 2.87 -7.13 0.83
CA PRO A 62 2.45 -8.33 1.56
C PRO A 62 3.65 -9.03 2.21
N LYS A 63 3.44 -9.62 3.36
CA LYS A 63 4.45 -10.23 4.23
C LYS A 63 5.32 -11.32 3.60
N HIS A 64 4.80 -12.00 2.60
CA HIS A 64 5.40 -13.20 2.03
C HIS A 64 6.14 -12.93 0.71
N ASP A 65 6.13 -11.69 0.24
CA ASP A 65 6.74 -11.35 -1.05
C ASP A 65 7.98 -10.48 -0.86
N PHE A 66 9.10 -11.17 -0.62
CA PHE A 66 10.38 -10.49 -0.46
C PHE A 66 10.83 -9.79 -1.74
N LEU A 67 10.61 -10.41 -2.91
CA LEU A 67 11.02 -9.82 -4.19
C LEU A 67 10.21 -8.57 -4.52
N MET A 68 8.90 -8.60 -4.28
CA MET A 68 8.05 -7.42 -4.43
C MET A 68 8.50 -6.29 -3.50
N PHE A 69 8.91 -6.62 -2.26
CA PHE A 69 9.46 -5.63 -1.32
C PHE A 69 10.70 -4.95 -1.89
N GLU A 70 11.65 -5.71 -2.45
CA GLU A 70 12.85 -5.16 -3.08
C GLU A 70 12.51 -4.26 -4.28
N TYR A 71 11.53 -4.63 -5.10
CA TYR A 71 11.09 -3.81 -6.23
C TYR A 71 10.42 -2.51 -5.76
N VAL A 72 9.55 -2.57 -4.75
CA VAL A 72 8.92 -1.37 -4.19
C VAL A 72 9.95 -0.49 -3.48
N ARG A 73 10.95 -1.06 -2.80
CA ARG A 73 12.05 -0.29 -2.24
C ARG A 73 12.82 0.46 -3.33
N LYS A 74 13.13 -0.21 -4.43
CA LYS A 74 13.75 0.42 -5.59
C LYS A 74 12.88 1.54 -6.21
N VAL A 75 11.55 1.39 -6.18
CA VAL A 75 10.64 2.48 -6.57
C VAL A 75 10.87 3.72 -5.72
N LEU A 76 11.02 3.56 -4.39
CA LEU A 76 11.28 4.70 -3.51
C LEU A 76 12.63 5.36 -3.80
N ASP A 77 13.67 4.55 -4.04
CA ASP A 77 15.02 5.04 -4.35
C ASP A 77 15.06 5.82 -5.68
N ASP A 78 14.31 5.36 -6.69
CA ASP A 78 14.37 5.90 -8.06
C ASP A 78 13.30 6.99 -8.35
N CYS A 79 12.24 7.12 -7.53
CA CYS A 79 11.08 7.96 -7.88
C CYS A 79 11.36 9.47 -7.81
N GLY A 80 12.28 9.92 -6.96
CA GLY A 80 12.57 11.33 -6.70
C GLY A 80 11.39 12.12 -6.09
N LEU A 81 10.39 11.44 -5.55
CA LEU A 81 9.21 12.04 -4.94
C LEU A 81 9.40 12.21 -3.43
N LYS A 82 8.76 13.24 -2.85
CA LYS A 82 8.76 13.50 -1.41
C LYS A 82 7.61 12.78 -0.72
N ASN A 83 7.76 12.59 0.59
CA ASN A 83 6.71 12.07 1.47
C ASN A 83 6.14 10.73 1.00
N ILE A 84 7.06 9.81 0.67
CA ILE A 84 6.77 8.44 0.27
C ILE A 84 7.25 7.48 1.34
N HIS A 85 6.39 6.57 1.75
CA HIS A 85 6.65 5.62 2.82
C HIS A 85 6.45 4.20 2.32
N ILE A 86 7.21 3.26 2.86
CA ILE A 86 7.05 1.83 2.59
C ILE A 86 6.76 1.09 3.90
N MET A 87 5.86 0.13 3.82
CA MET A 87 5.54 -0.77 4.91
C MET A 87 5.51 -2.20 4.42
N ASN A 88 6.32 -3.05 5.02
CA ASN A 88 6.22 -4.49 4.84
C ASN A 88 5.32 -5.08 5.93
N LEU A 89 4.23 -5.73 5.53
CA LEU A 89 3.40 -6.49 6.46
C LEU A 89 4.19 -7.71 6.92
N THR A 90 4.64 -7.68 8.16
CA THR A 90 5.44 -8.76 8.75
C THR A 90 4.63 -10.05 8.95
N GLN A 91 5.32 -11.15 9.18
CA GLN A 91 4.70 -12.47 9.32
C GLN A 91 3.69 -12.60 10.47
N SER A 92 3.76 -11.72 11.46
CA SER A 92 2.87 -11.75 12.63
C SER A 92 1.44 -11.27 12.33
N VAL A 93 1.20 -10.67 11.18
CA VAL A 93 -0.06 -9.96 10.91
C VAL A 93 -1.22 -10.91 10.64
N HIS A 94 -1.02 -11.98 9.87
CA HIS A 94 -2.08 -12.95 9.57
C HIS A 94 -1.47 -14.29 9.12
N ASN A 95 -1.10 -15.12 10.08
CA ASN A 95 -0.38 -16.36 9.80
C ASN A 95 -1.18 -17.63 10.10
N ASN A 96 -2.26 -17.49 10.83
CA ASN A 96 -3.01 -18.64 11.32
C ASN A 96 -4.14 -19.01 10.35
N VAL A 97 -4.53 -20.24 10.35
CA VAL A 97 -5.74 -20.72 9.64
C VAL A 97 -6.96 -19.88 10.01
N GLU A 98 -7.01 -19.40 11.26
CA GLU A 98 -8.08 -18.55 11.79
C GLU A 98 -8.14 -17.16 11.14
N ASP A 99 -7.04 -16.69 10.53
CA ASP A 99 -6.95 -15.38 9.90
C ASP A 99 -7.17 -15.42 8.39
N MET A 100 -7.30 -16.62 7.83
CA MET A 100 -7.38 -16.82 6.38
C MET A 100 -8.78 -17.23 5.94
N GLY A 101 -9.20 -16.70 4.81
CA GLY A 101 -10.40 -17.07 4.09
C GLY A 101 -10.08 -17.88 2.84
N ALA A 102 -10.94 -17.78 1.83
CA ALA A 102 -10.76 -18.48 0.57
C ALA A 102 -9.49 -18.00 -0.18
N ASP A 103 -8.85 -18.90 -0.91
CA ASP A 103 -7.72 -18.66 -1.81
C ASP A 103 -6.52 -17.93 -1.16
N GLY A 104 -6.32 -18.13 0.14
CA GLY A 104 -5.20 -17.49 0.84
C GLY A 104 -5.40 -16.00 1.12
N HIS A 105 -6.59 -15.46 0.93
CA HIS A 105 -6.91 -14.09 1.31
C HIS A 105 -7.24 -13.98 2.80
N PRO A 106 -6.91 -12.85 3.46
CA PRO A 106 -7.31 -12.61 4.83
C PRO A 106 -8.83 -12.66 4.98
N ASN A 107 -9.32 -13.32 6.04
CA ASN A 107 -10.70 -13.19 6.47
C ASN A 107 -10.90 -11.94 7.33
N TYR A 108 -12.05 -11.77 7.97
CA TYR A 108 -12.34 -10.61 8.83
C TYR A 108 -11.27 -10.41 9.92
N ASN A 109 -10.85 -11.46 10.61
CA ASN A 109 -9.83 -11.38 11.66
C ASN A 109 -8.46 -10.99 11.08
N GLY A 110 -8.09 -11.56 9.94
CA GLY A 110 -6.88 -11.19 9.21
C GLY A 110 -6.89 -9.72 8.80
N HIS A 111 -8.00 -9.21 8.30
CA HIS A 111 -8.14 -7.80 7.95
C HIS A 111 -8.07 -6.88 9.19
N LEU A 112 -8.65 -7.28 10.33
CA LEU A 112 -8.51 -6.53 11.58
C LEU A 112 -7.04 -6.43 12.02
N LYS A 113 -6.28 -7.52 11.95
CA LYS A 113 -4.86 -7.53 12.28
C LYS A 113 -4.05 -6.62 11.34
N ILE A 114 -4.34 -6.66 10.04
CA ILE A 114 -3.74 -5.73 9.07
C ILE A 114 -4.05 -4.28 9.46
N ALA A 115 -5.31 -3.96 9.72
CA ALA A 115 -5.73 -2.61 10.09
C ALA A 115 -5.02 -2.13 11.36
N HIS A 116 -4.97 -2.94 12.42
CA HIS A 116 -4.26 -2.61 13.65
C HIS A 116 -2.76 -2.38 13.43
N THR A 117 -2.16 -3.07 12.47
CA THR A 117 -0.75 -2.89 12.10
C THR A 117 -0.52 -1.60 11.31
N VAL A 118 -1.45 -1.24 10.43
CA VAL A 118 -1.35 -0.08 9.52
C VAL A 118 -1.70 1.24 10.21
N ILE A 119 -2.66 1.24 11.13
CA ILE A 119 -3.15 2.44 11.82
C ILE A 119 -2.02 3.28 12.44
N PRO A 120 -1.05 2.73 13.20
CA PRO A 120 0.05 3.51 13.76
C PRO A 120 0.93 4.19 12.70
N TYR A 121 1.13 3.53 11.55
CA TYR A 121 1.86 4.13 10.42
C TYR A 121 1.11 5.31 9.84
N ILE A 122 -0.19 5.16 9.58
CA ILE A 122 -1.03 6.25 9.08
C ILE A 122 -1.03 7.41 10.08
N SER A 123 -1.22 7.13 11.37
CA SER A 123 -1.17 8.12 12.44
C SER A 123 0.15 8.91 12.43
N THR A 124 1.28 8.21 12.31
CA THR A 124 2.61 8.84 12.26
C THR A 124 2.78 9.72 11.03
N ILE A 125 2.31 9.27 9.88
CA ILE A 125 2.45 9.98 8.60
C ILE A 125 1.55 11.23 8.55
N THR A 126 0.32 11.11 9.03
CA THR A 126 -0.70 12.17 8.93
C THR A 126 -0.72 13.10 10.15
N GLY A 127 -0.15 12.69 11.28
CA GLY A 127 -0.31 13.36 12.56
C GLY A 127 -1.66 13.12 13.24
N TRP A 128 -2.48 12.19 12.74
CA TRP A 128 -3.76 11.87 13.36
C TRP A 128 -3.57 11.19 14.71
N GLU A 129 -4.33 11.62 15.70
CA GLU A 129 -4.32 11.02 17.02
C GLU A 129 -4.95 9.61 17.00
N LEU A 130 -4.32 8.69 17.73
CA LEU A 130 -4.89 7.38 17.99
C LEU A 130 -5.94 7.51 19.09
N THR A 131 -7.22 7.39 18.76
CA THR A 131 -8.31 7.57 19.71
C THR A 131 -8.49 6.41 20.71
N GLY A 132 -7.77 5.32 20.54
CA GLY A 132 -7.85 4.15 21.40
C GLY A 132 -9.16 3.36 21.33
N ASN A 133 -10.10 3.75 20.48
CA ASN A 133 -11.32 2.98 20.26
C ASN A 133 -10.98 1.74 19.43
N PRO A 134 -11.21 0.52 19.96
CA PRO A 134 -10.98 -0.68 19.17
C PRO A 134 -11.93 -0.70 17.96
N ILE A 135 -11.39 -1.10 16.84
CA ILE A 135 -12.22 -1.45 15.67
C ILE A 135 -13.10 -2.63 16.12
N LYS A 136 -14.40 -2.41 16.20
CA LYS A 136 -15.37 -3.45 16.58
C LYS A 136 -15.75 -4.31 15.41
#